data_8ad8511274dade24a0e47d7ce5554eb7
#
_entry.id   8ad8511274dade24a0e47d7ce5554eb7
#
_cell.length_a   1.000
_cell.length_b   1.000
_cell.length_c   1.000
_cell.angle_alpha   90.00
_cell.angle_beta   90.00
_cell.angle_gamma   90.00
#
_symmetry.space_group_name_H-M   'P 1'
#
loop_
_entity.id
_entity.type
_entity.pdbx_description
1 polymer ?
#
loop_
_entity_poly.entity_id
_entity_poly.type
_entity_poly.pdbx_seq_one_letter_code
_entity_poly.pdbx_strand_id
1 'polypeptide(L)'
;MNESTRAMKASELIDTLSDEFEIDEERAREVAVERIQKNQMPIYLRTLIGVGSFVTAGFLMAIIGETLDIDESLIYAVGLFHVICAIPLYLYGRKIEQHTPLEAFLTFFSFALILAGKIMCIVGFTAAFEPDDVLGASLIVNIIFTCVTYPIYSLYMDRFISFTSCLVMALFWVMEQMSWPEEITTMAFFSLVAPLAFIMMIHPRVTRTFRPVSIGLLATSIGLAVAITGISPGILQIGDLLKESKISIEDLIMIFSAPVVMFFVSVYVIIWSCGGKIGKKKRVLVVSILALFLLSSTLMTGPVLAISIIVLGYAQHDRIISLLGILLLPVALFQITRRLDLGLMDTGIILMIKSG
;
A
#
# COMPACT_ATOMS: atom_id res chain seq x y z
N MET A 1 2.35 23.03 7.95
CA MET A 1 1.62 23.19 9.23
C MET A 1 0.42 22.27 9.15
N ASN A 2 0.36 21.24 9.99
CA ASN A 2 -0.59 20.13 9.87
C ASN A 2 -2.02 20.57 10.17
N GLU A 3 -3.03 20.07 9.44
CA GLU A 3 -4.46 20.32 9.70
C GLU A 3 -4.86 19.98 11.15
N SER A 4 -4.28 18.90 11.72
CA SER A 4 -4.47 18.56 13.13
C SER A 4 -3.95 19.62 14.10
N THR A 5 -2.90 20.33 13.75
CA THR A 5 -2.34 21.42 14.57
C THR A 5 -3.17 22.70 14.45
N ARG A 6 -3.87 22.92 13.32
CA ARG A 6 -4.83 24.02 13.17
C ARG A 6 -6.14 23.72 13.89
N ALA A 7 -6.64 22.50 13.82
CA ALA A 7 -7.85 22.10 14.56
C ALA A 7 -7.62 22.13 16.07
N MET A 8 -6.45 21.69 16.54
CA MET A 8 -6.07 21.76 17.96
C MET A 8 -5.94 23.22 18.45
N LYS A 9 -5.30 24.08 17.64
CA LYS A 9 -5.23 25.53 17.97
C LYS A 9 -6.58 26.24 17.91
N ALA A 10 -7.49 25.80 17.05
CA ALA A 10 -8.83 26.35 16.98
C ALA A 10 -9.67 25.93 18.20
N SER A 11 -9.56 24.68 18.67
CA SER A 11 -10.25 24.24 19.89
C SER A 11 -9.69 24.90 21.14
N GLU A 12 -8.36 24.99 21.28
CA GLU A 12 -7.73 25.73 22.39
C GLU A 12 -8.08 27.21 22.37
N LEU A 13 -8.21 27.84 21.21
CA LEU A 13 -8.61 29.22 21.05
C LEU A 13 -10.08 29.42 21.43
N ILE A 14 -10.95 28.48 21.05
CA ILE A 14 -12.37 28.50 21.41
C ILE A 14 -12.53 28.29 22.92
N ASP A 15 -11.81 27.35 23.51
CA ASP A 15 -11.82 27.08 24.95
C ASP A 15 -11.33 28.31 25.75
N THR A 16 -10.28 28.99 25.28
CA THR A 16 -9.74 30.22 25.91
C THR A 16 -10.69 31.41 25.75
N LEU A 17 -11.37 31.53 24.60
CA LEU A 17 -12.31 32.60 24.32
C LEU A 17 -13.66 32.38 25.02
N SER A 18 -14.07 31.13 25.25
CA SER A 18 -15.30 30.82 25.98
C SER A 18 -15.20 31.19 27.46
N ASP A 19 -14.03 31.03 28.07
CA ASP A 19 -13.76 31.41 29.44
C ASP A 19 -13.73 32.96 29.63
N GLU A 20 -13.37 33.71 28.57
CA GLU A 20 -13.20 35.16 28.64
C GLU A 20 -14.45 35.96 28.21
N PHE A 21 -15.32 35.39 27.34
CA PHE A 21 -16.40 36.11 26.66
C PHE A 21 -17.82 35.48 26.73
N GLU A 22 -18.09 34.50 27.60
CA GLU A 22 -19.38 33.75 27.61
C GLU A 22 -19.86 33.30 26.21
N ILE A 23 -18.93 32.81 25.39
CA ILE A 23 -19.25 32.31 24.06
C ILE A 23 -19.83 30.89 24.19
N ASP A 24 -20.98 30.66 23.57
CA ASP A 24 -21.57 29.34 23.45
C ASP A 24 -20.62 28.42 22.61
N GLU A 25 -19.87 27.58 23.35
CA GLU A 25 -18.87 26.65 22.76
C GLU A 25 -19.46 25.77 21.67
N GLU A 26 -20.70 25.31 21.86
CA GLU A 26 -21.35 24.38 20.91
C GLU A 26 -21.63 25.11 19.59
N ARG A 27 -22.10 26.36 19.68
CA ARG A 27 -22.35 27.19 18.51
C ARG A 27 -21.08 27.69 17.84
N ALA A 28 -20.02 27.95 18.59
CA ALA A 28 -18.71 28.31 18.02
C ALA A 28 -18.06 27.10 17.28
N ARG A 29 -18.21 25.89 17.82
CA ARG A 29 -17.77 24.63 17.16
C ARG A 29 -18.61 24.35 15.93
N GLU A 30 -19.93 24.51 15.96
CA GLU A 30 -20.78 24.33 14.76
C GLU A 30 -20.39 25.30 13.63
N VAL A 31 -20.24 26.60 13.97
CA VAL A 31 -19.81 27.61 12.97
C VAL A 31 -18.41 27.33 12.41
N ALA A 32 -17.48 26.87 13.25
CA ALA A 32 -16.14 26.49 12.80
C ALA A 32 -16.18 25.28 11.87
N VAL A 33 -16.97 24.24 12.22
CA VAL A 33 -17.17 23.04 11.38
C VAL A 33 -17.87 23.41 10.07
N GLU A 34 -18.93 24.23 10.12
CA GLU A 34 -19.65 24.69 8.93
C GLU A 34 -18.75 25.51 8.00
N ARG A 35 -17.90 26.40 8.52
CA ARG A 35 -16.91 27.14 7.72
C ARG A 35 -15.85 26.24 7.10
N ILE A 36 -15.35 25.23 7.85
CA ILE A 36 -14.39 24.28 7.33
C ILE A 36 -15.03 23.45 6.20
N GLN A 37 -16.26 22.98 6.38
CA GLN A 37 -16.99 22.22 5.34
C GLN A 37 -17.34 23.07 4.12
N LYS A 38 -17.73 24.33 4.32
CA LYS A 38 -18.10 25.24 3.23
C LYS A 38 -16.92 25.68 2.38
N ASN A 39 -15.72 25.71 2.97
CA ASN A 39 -14.48 26.05 2.25
C ASN A 39 -13.77 24.84 1.63
N GLN A 40 -14.25 23.60 1.88
CA GLN A 40 -13.69 22.41 1.25
C GLN A 40 -14.22 22.26 -0.17
N MET A 41 -13.29 22.15 -1.11
CA MET A 41 -13.64 21.83 -2.49
C MET A 41 -14.39 20.48 -2.54
N PRO A 42 -15.56 20.39 -3.20
CA PRO A 42 -16.30 19.14 -3.36
C PRO A 42 -15.41 18.05 -3.97
N ILE A 43 -15.55 16.82 -3.45
CA ILE A 43 -14.69 15.70 -3.84
C ILE A 43 -14.77 15.41 -5.37
N TYR A 44 -15.96 15.56 -5.96
CA TYR A 44 -16.15 15.35 -7.40
C TYR A 44 -15.37 16.38 -8.23
N LEU A 45 -15.31 17.64 -7.79
CA LEU A 45 -14.57 18.69 -8.47
C LEU A 45 -13.06 18.44 -8.35
N ARG A 46 -12.60 18.02 -7.18
CA ARG A 46 -11.20 17.64 -6.96
C ARG A 46 -10.79 16.45 -7.83
N THR A 47 -11.68 15.44 -7.95
CA THR A 47 -11.46 14.30 -8.83
C THR A 47 -11.42 14.70 -10.30
N LEU A 48 -12.33 15.57 -10.74
CA LEU A 48 -12.38 16.07 -12.11
C LEU A 48 -11.09 16.84 -12.47
N ILE A 49 -10.63 17.72 -11.58
CA ILE A 49 -9.38 18.45 -11.74
C ILE A 49 -8.20 17.47 -11.79
N GLY A 50 -8.17 16.44 -10.93
CA GLY A 50 -7.17 15.40 -10.95
C GLY A 50 -7.09 14.69 -12.30
N VAL A 51 -8.22 14.17 -12.79
CA VAL A 51 -8.30 13.52 -14.10
C VAL A 51 -7.87 14.47 -15.22
N GLY A 52 -8.38 15.71 -15.23
CA GLY A 52 -7.99 16.74 -16.21
C GLY A 52 -6.48 17.02 -16.19
N SER A 53 -5.85 17.04 -15.02
CA SER A 53 -4.41 17.22 -14.87
C SER A 53 -3.60 16.08 -15.50
N PHE A 54 -4.02 14.83 -15.30
CA PHE A 54 -3.40 13.66 -15.92
C PHE A 54 -3.56 13.66 -17.44
N VAL A 55 -4.75 13.99 -17.93
CA VAL A 55 -5.01 14.13 -19.37
C VAL A 55 -4.12 15.23 -19.98
N THR A 56 -4.02 16.38 -19.31
CA THR A 56 -3.14 17.49 -19.75
C THR A 56 -1.68 17.08 -19.78
N ALA A 57 -1.20 16.38 -18.77
CA ALA A 57 0.18 15.87 -18.75
C ALA A 57 0.42 14.84 -19.87
N GLY A 58 -0.56 13.95 -20.14
CA GLY A 58 -0.51 12.99 -21.24
C GLY A 58 -0.44 13.66 -22.61
N PHE A 59 -1.26 14.69 -22.85
CA PHE A 59 -1.19 15.49 -24.08
C PHE A 59 0.14 16.21 -24.22
N LEU A 60 0.65 16.81 -23.15
CA LEU A 60 1.96 17.47 -23.18
C LEU A 60 3.06 16.48 -23.59
N MET A 61 3.03 15.28 -23.06
CA MET A 61 3.99 14.23 -23.42
C MET A 61 3.86 13.78 -24.86
N ALA A 62 2.63 13.60 -25.35
CA ALA A 62 2.39 13.23 -26.73
C ALA A 62 2.93 14.31 -27.70
N ILE A 63 2.65 15.59 -27.42
CA ILE A 63 3.15 16.72 -28.21
C ILE A 63 4.69 16.76 -28.19
N ILE A 64 5.32 16.60 -27.02
CA ILE A 64 6.78 16.59 -26.90
C ILE A 64 7.36 15.41 -27.70
N GLY A 65 6.77 14.21 -27.56
CA GLY A 65 7.20 13.01 -28.27
C GLY A 65 7.14 13.16 -29.78
N GLU A 66 6.04 13.72 -30.29
CA GLU A 66 5.81 13.87 -31.73
C GLU A 66 6.65 15.04 -32.33
N THR A 67 6.87 16.11 -31.55
CA THR A 67 7.57 17.31 -32.07
C THR A 67 9.08 17.15 -32.08
N LEU A 68 9.65 16.39 -31.13
CA LEU A 68 11.11 16.28 -30.98
C LEU A 68 11.71 15.08 -31.72
N ASP A 69 10.90 14.22 -32.37
CA ASP A 69 11.38 12.98 -33.00
C ASP A 69 12.35 12.25 -32.06
N ILE A 70 11.83 11.89 -30.87
CA ILE A 70 12.65 11.54 -29.71
C ILE A 70 13.33 10.20 -29.94
N ASP A 71 14.63 10.21 -30.16
CA ASP A 71 15.49 9.04 -30.06
C ASP A 71 15.49 8.50 -28.63
N GLU A 72 15.75 7.19 -28.48
CA GLU A 72 15.75 6.50 -27.20
C GLU A 72 16.62 7.19 -26.13
N SER A 73 17.77 7.74 -26.52
CA SER A 73 18.66 8.51 -25.64
C SER A 73 18.06 9.82 -25.14
N LEU A 74 17.16 10.43 -25.91
CA LEU A 74 16.50 11.69 -25.57
C LEU A 74 15.37 11.48 -24.56
N ILE A 75 14.77 10.29 -24.51
CA ILE A 75 13.70 9.93 -23.55
C ILE A 75 14.15 10.17 -22.12
N TYR A 76 15.41 9.81 -21.77
CA TYR A 76 15.97 10.05 -20.44
C TYR A 76 16.04 11.55 -20.11
N ALA A 77 16.52 12.37 -21.03
CA ALA A 77 16.64 13.83 -20.84
C ALA A 77 15.26 14.48 -20.69
N VAL A 78 14.28 14.06 -21.50
CA VAL A 78 12.89 14.53 -21.40
C VAL A 78 12.28 14.11 -20.07
N GLY A 79 12.50 12.87 -19.62
CA GLY A 79 12.09 12.40 -18.30
C GLY A 79 12.65 13.25 -17.16
N LEU A 80 13.95 13.53 -17.20
CA LEU A 80 14.62 14.38 -16.22
C LEU A 80 14.05 15.81 -16.21
N PHE A 81 13.78 16.37 -17.38
CA PHE A 81 13.15 17.69 -17.53
C PHE A 81 11.77 17.71 -16.84
N HIS A 82 10.94 16.66 -17.02
CA HIS A 82 9.63 16.56 -16.37
C HIS A 82 9.76 16.53 -14.85
N VAL A 83 10.70 15.76 -14.29
CA VAL A 83 10.96 15.72 -12.85
C VAL A 83 11.40 17.09 -12.34
N ILE A 84 12.30 17.78 -13.07
CA ILE A 84 12.78 19.12 -12.69
C ILE A 84 11.65 20.14 -12.73
N CYS A 85 10.76 20.09 -13.73
CA CYS A 85 9.61 21.00 -13.83
C CYS A 85 8.53 20.71 -12.79
N ALA A 86 8.32 19.44 -12.43
CA ALA A 86 7.30 19.05 -11.45
C ALA A 86 7.55 19.64 -10.05
N ILE A 87 8.82 19.71 -9.62
CA ILE A 87 9.19 20.17 -8.28
C ILE A 87 8.80 21.64 -8.04
N PRO A 88 9.19 22.62 -8.90
CA PRO A 88 8.75 24.01 -8.73
C PRO A 88 7.24 24.20 -8.79
N LEU A 89 6.55 23.49 -9.69
CA LEU A 89 5.09 23.53 -9.78
C LEU A 89 4.44 23.09 -8.47
N TYR A 90 4.93 22.00 -7.87
CA TYR A 90 4.47 21.52 -6.57
C TYR A 90 4.75 22.53 -5.46
N LEU A 91 5.96 23.07 -5.39
CA LEU A 91 6.35 24.05 -4.38
C LEU A 91 5.55 25.36 -4.51
N TYR A 92 5.24 25.76 -5.74
CA TYR A 92 4.37 26.91 -6.01
C TYR A 92 2.93 26.62 -5.59
N GLY A 93 2.37 25.45 -5.95
CA GLY A 93 1.03 25.03 -5.53
C GLY A 93 0.87 25.06 -4.00
N ARG A 94 1.90 24.67 -3.22
CA ARG A 94 1.88 24.72 -1.76
C ARG A 94 1.83 26.14 -1.16
N LYS A 95 2.22 27.17 -1.90
CA LYS A 95 2.18 28.57 -1.48
C LYS A 95 0.82 29.22 -1.73
N ILE A 96 0.03 28.65 -2.63
CA ILE A 96 -1.31 29.12 -2.96
C ILE A 96 -2.27 28.77 -1.79
N GLU A 97 -3.33 29.53 -1.68
CA GLU A 97 -4.38 29.28 -0.70
C GLU A 97 -4.94 27.85 -0.87
N GLN A 98 -4.99 27.11 0.24
CA GLN A 98 -5.45 25.72 0.25
C GLN A 98 -6.93 25.65 -0.18
N HIS A 99 -7.30 24.56 -0.84
CA HIS A 99 -8.64 24.27 -1.35
C HIS A 99 -9.09 25.10 -2.57
N THR A 100 -8.18 25.80 -3.24
CA THR A 100 -8.47 26.44 -4.52
C THR A 100 -8.36 25.45 -5.68
N PRO A 101 -9.14 25.64 -6.79
CA PRO A 101 -8.99 24.81 -7.98
C PRO A 101 -7.58 24.84 -8.57
N LEU A 102 -6.90 25.98 -8.47
CA LEU A 102 -5.53 26.16 -8.96
C LEU A 102 -4.52 25.36 -8.13
N GLU A 103 -4.64 25.38 -6.79
CA GLU A 103 -3.80 24.54 -5.92
C GLU A 103 -3.97 23.05 -6.24
N ALA A 104 -5.23 22.60 -6.37
CA ALA A 104 -5.51 21.22 -6.72
C ALA A 104 -4.95 20.84 -8.10
N PHE A 105 -5.15 21.71 -9.13
CA PHE A 105 -4.62 21.47 -10.47
C PHE A 105 -3.09 21.37 -10.45
N LEU A 106 -2.39 22.32 -9.86
CA LEU A 106 -0.93 22.32 -9.79
C LEU A 106 -0.39 21.09 -9.04
N THR A 107 -1.05 20.69 -7.97
CA THR A 107 -0.67 19.51 -7.20
C THR A 107 -0.81 18.22 -8.02
N PHE A 108 -1.97 18.01 -8.68
CA PHE A 108 -2.19 16.82 -9.49
C PHE A 108 -1.38 16.84 -10.80
N PHE A 109 -1.20 18.00 -11.42
CA PHE A 109 -0.41 18.13 -12.63
C PHE A 109 1.07 17.89 -12.36
N SER A 110 1.62 18.46 -11.27
CA SER A 110 3.00 18.16 -10.84
C SER A 110 3.19 16.67 -10.52
N PHE A 111 2.17 16.03 -9.92
CA PHE A 111 2.22 14.60 -9.65
C PHE A 111 2.21 13.75 -10.93
N ALA A 112 1.39 14.09 -11.91
CA ALA A 112 1.38 13.43 -13.21
C ALA A 112 2.74 13.57 -13.92
N LEU A 113 3.33 14.79 -13.90
CA LEU A 113 4.64 15.05 -14.50
C LEU A 113 5.77 14.28 -13.81
N ILE A 114 5.80 14.25 -12.47
CA ILE A 114 6.87 13.53 -11.75
C ILE A 114 6.79 12.03 -11.96
N LEU A 115 5.56 11.47 -11.96
CA LEU A 115 5.35 10.05 -12.22
C LEU A 115 5.82 9.66 -13.62
N ALA A 116 5.38 10.40 -14.61
CA ALA A 116 5.74 10.15 -15.98
C ALA A 116 7.23 10.41 -16.24
N GLY A 117 7.80 11.47 -15.64
CA GLY A 117 9.23 11.76 -15.71
C GLY A 117 10.08 10.62 -15.15
N LYS A 118 9.69 10.03 -14.00
CA LYS A 118 10.37 8.87 -13.42
C LYS A 118 10.31 7.66 -14.36
N ILE A 119 9.13 7.36 -14.94
CA ILE A 119 8.97 6.26 -15.89
C ILE A 119 9.86 6.47 -17.13
N MET A 120 9.83 7.67 -17.70
CA MET A 120 10.68 8.01 -18.86
C MET A 120 12.17 7.94 -18.53
N CYS A 121 12.59 8.35 -17.34
CA CYS A 121 13.97 8.22 -16.90
C CYS A 121 14.41 6.74 -16.79
N ILE A 122 13.56 5.88 -16.27
CA ILE A 122 13.85 4.44 -16.17
C ILE A 122 13.95 3.83 -17.58
N VAL A 123 12.94 4.03 -18.42
CA VAL A 123 12.89 3.50 -19.78
C VAL A 123 14.03 4.07 -20.64
N GLY A 124 14.23 5.38 -20.62
CA GLY A 124 15.28 6.03 -21.40
C GLY A 124 16.68 5.66 -20.93
N PHE A 125 16.89 5.42 -19.62
CA PHE A 125 18.16 4.93 -19.11
C PHE A 125 18.47 3.54 -19.61
N THR A 126 17.51 2.63 -19.55
CA THR A 126 17.69 1.24 -20.01
C THR A 126 17.90 1.17 -21.53
N ALA A 127 17.19 2.00 -22.29
CA ALA A 127 17.37 2.06 -23.75
C ALA A 127 18.73 2.69 -24.16
N ALA A 128 19.16 3.75 -23.46
CA ALA A 128 20.39 4.48 -23.81
C ALA A 128 21.68 3.73 -23.41
N PHE A 129 21.65 2.98 -22.31
CA PHE A 129 22.85 2.32 -21.76
C PHE A 129 22.88 0.81 -21.97
N GLU A 130 21.81 0.21 -22.46
CA GLU A 130 21.70 -1.24 -22.74
C GLU A 130 22.35 -2.13 -21.66
N PRO A 131 22.01 -1.97 -20.38
CA PRO A 131 22.67 -2.70 -19.31
C PRO A 131 22.40 -4.21 -19.45
N ASP A 132 23.38 -5.05 -19.15
CA ASP A 132 23.23 -6.51 -19.15
C ASP A 132 22.11 -6.96 -18.18
N ASP A 133 21.98 -6.27 -17.05
CA ASP A 133 20.89 -6.46 -16.07
C ASP A 133 19.93 -5.25 -16.14
N VAL A 134 18.91 -5.35 -16.98
CA VAL A 134 17.91 -4.31 -17.22
C VAL A 134 17.05 -4.06 -15.95
N LEU A 135 16.65 -5.12 -15.24
CA LEU A 135 15.82 -5.00 -14.04
C LEU A 135 16.61 -4.39 -12.87
N GLY A 136 17.86 -4.84 -12.66
CA GLY A 136 18.72 -4.26 -11.63
C GLY A 136 19.05 -2.80 -11.88
N ALA A 137 19.35 -2.43 -13.13
CA ALA A 137 19.58 -1.06 -13.53
C ALA A 137 18.34 -0.19 -13.31
N SER A 138 17.15 -0.67 -13.72
CA SER A 138 15.88 0.02 -13.49
C SER A 138 15.57 0.22 -12.02
N LEU A 139 15.83 -0.80 -11.18
CA LEU A 139 15.67 -0.73 -9.74
C LEU A 139 16.58 0.34 -9.12
N ILE A 140 17.86 0.38 -9.50
CA ILE A 140 18.82 1.36 -9.00
C ILE A 140 18.37 2.78 -9.36
N VAL A 141 17.98 3.01 -10.62
CA VAL A 141 17.48 4.30 -11.09
C VAL A 141 16.24 4.72 -10.30
N ASN A 142 15.28 3.81 -10.09
CA ASN A 142 14.07 4.08 -9.32
C ASN A 142 14.37 4.40 -7.84
N ILE A 143 15.31 3.69 -7.21
CA ILE A 143 15.77 3.97 -5.85
C ILE A 143 16.39 5.35 -5.75
N ILE A 144 17.29 5.72 -6.70
CA ILE A 144 17.93 7.04 -6.73
C ILE A 144 16.87 8.14 -6.83
N PHE A 145 15.94 8.04 -7.79
CA PHE A 145 14.86 9.01 -7.92
C PHE A 145 13.99 9.09 -6.68
N THR A 146 13.66 7.93 -6.08
CA THR A 146 12.88 7.89 -4.85
C THR A 146 13.60 8.58 -3.70
N CYS A 147 14.89 8.29 -3.48
CA CYS A 147 15.69 8.92 -2.43
C CYS A 147 15.81 10.43 -2.61
N VAL A 148 15.98 10.91 -3.85
CA VAL A 148 16.11 12.35 -4.16
C VAL A 148 14.77 13.06 -4.02
N THR A 149 13.69 12.48 -4.56
CA THR A 149 12.37 13.13 -4.55
C THR A 149 11.65 13.03 -3.20
N TYR A 150 11.88 11.98 -2.41
CA TYR A 150 11.21 11.73 -1.14
C TYR A 150 11.26 12.90 -0.13
N PRO A 151 12.41 13.55 0.12
CA PRO A 151 12.47 14.70 1.03
C PRO A 151 11.85 15.96 0.43
N ILE A 152 12.02 16.18 -0.88
CA ILE A 152 11.63 17.43 -1.57
C ILE A 152 10.13 17.41 -1.89
N TYR A 153 9.67 16.32 -2.48
CA TYR A 153 8.31 16.14 -2.94
C TYR A 153 7.48 15.39 -1.90
N SER A 154 6.80 16.15 -1.02
CA SER A 154 6.11 15.58 0.15
C SER A 154 4.69 15.06 -0.13
N LEU A 155 4.32 14.85 -1.41
CA LEU A 155 3.02 14.30 -1.75
C LEU A 155 2.93 12.82 -1.34
N TYR A 156 1.88 12.50 -0.60
CA TYR A 156 1.66 11.15 -0.06
C TYR A 156 1.62 10.08 -1.16
N MET A 157 0.92 10.36 -2.27
CA MET A 157 0.74 9.42 -3.38
C MET A 157 2.06 9.12 -4.11
N ASP A 158 2.90 10.14 -4.33
CA ASP A 158 4.21 9.92 -4.97
C ASP A 158 5.11 9.03 -4.10
N ARG A 159 5.17 9.32 -2.79
CA ARG A 159 5.96 8.53 -1.84
C ARG A 159 5.48 7.08 -1.77
N PHE A 160 4.16 6.88 -1.77
CA PHE A 160 3.54 5.57 -1.78
C PHE A 160 3.88 4.79 -3.06
N ILE A 161 3.63 5.38 -4.24
CA ILE A 161 3.86 4.72 -5.53
C ILE A 161 5.35 4.45 -5.75
N SER A 162 6.21 5.43 -5.48
CA SER A 162 7.67 5.27 -5.65
C SER A 162 8.24 4.17 -4.77
N PHE A 163 7.82 4.10 -3.52
CA PHE A 163 8.28 3.05 -2.62
C PHE A 163 7.73 1.66 -3.03
N THR A 164 6.44 1.59 -3.37
CA THR A 164 5.82 0.33 -3.83
C THR A 164 6.46 -0.17 -5.12
N SER A 165 6.75 0.73 -6.07
CA SER A 165 7.42 0.37 -7.32
C SER A 165 8.84 -0.15 -7.08
N CYS A 166 9.61 0.43 -6.15
CA CYS A 166 10.91 -0.10 -5.75
C CYS A 166 10.80 -1.54 -5.20
N LEU A 167 9.80 -1.81 -4.37
CA LEU A 167 9.59 -3.16 -3.81
C LEU A 167 9.21 -4.17 -4.89
N VAL A 168 8.31 -3.79 -5.81
CA VAL A 168 7.88 -4.66 -6.90
C VAL A 168 9.04 -4.94 -7.86
N MET A 169 9.81 -3.90 -8.23
CA MET A 169 11.01 -4.09 -9.06
C MET A 169 12.06 -4.95 -8.37
N ALA A 170 12.27 -4.76 -7.06
CA ALA A 170 13.18 -5.59 -6.28
C ALA A 170 12.76 -7.07 -6.29
N LEU A 171 11.45 -7.35 -6.17
CA LEU A 171 10.94 -8.71 -6.28
C LEU A 171 11.27 -9.33 -7.63
N PHE A 172 10.94 -8.65 -8.74
CA PHE A 172 11.22 -9.15 -10.08
C PHE A 172 12.72 -9.33 -10.33
N TRP A 173 13.55 -8.40 -9.87
CA TRP A 173 14.99 -8.51 -9.97
C TRP A 173 15.53 -9.74 -9.20
N VAL A 174 15.06 -9.97 -7.97
CA VAL A 174 15.43 -11.16 -7.19
C VAL A 174 14.97 -12.44 -7.89
N MET A 175 13.78 -12.45 -8.49
CA MET A 175 13.27 -13.58 -9.27
C MET A 175 14.18 -13.91 -10.47
N GLU A 176 14.69 -12.88 -11.16
CA GLU A 176 15.58 -13.05 -12.30
C GLU A 176 16.98 -13.53 -11.89
N GLN A 177 17.53 -12.97 -10.80
CA GLN A 177 18.88 -13.30 -10.32
C GLN A 177 18.96 -14.65 -9.63
N MET A 178 17.88 -15.07 -8.96
CA MET A 178 17.85 -16.34 -8.25
C MET A 178 17.27 -17.42 -9.15
N SER A 179 18.00 -18.54 -9.30
CA SER A 179 17.51 -19.74 -10.01
C SER A 179 16.40 -20.49 -9.24
N TRP A 180 15.79 -19.82 -8.26
CA TRP A 180 14.71 -20.40 -7.46
C TRP A 180 13.38 -20.36 -8.22
N PRO A 181 12.48 -21.32 -7.98
CA PRO A 181 11.12 -21.23 -8.48
C PRO A 181 10.45 -19.93 -8.04
N GLU A 182 9.64 -19.34 -8.94
CA GLU A 182 8.95 -18.06 -8.68
C GLU A 182 8.12 -18.08 -7.41
N GLU A 183 7.50 -19.22 -7.09
CA GLU A 183 6.70 -19.43 -5.90
C GLU A 183 7.53 -19.27 -4.63
N ILE A 184 8.72 -19.84 -4.60
CA ILE A 184 9.61 -19.81 -3.44
C ILE A 184 10.12 -18.40 -3.21
N THR A 185 10.56 -17.72 -4.27
CA THR A 185 11.02 -16.34 -4.20
C THR A 185 9.91 -15.42 -3.71
N THR A 186 8.69 -15.57 -4.24
CA THR A 186 7.52 -14.79 -3.82
C THR A 186 7.19 -15.02 -2.34
N MET A 187 7.24 -16.27 -1.86
CA MET A 187 7.01 -16.60 -0.45
C MET A 187 8.08 -16.03 0.48
N ALA A 188 9.35 -16.12 0.09
CA ALA A 188 10.46 -15.56 0.84
C ALA A 188 10.32 -14.04 0.96
N PHE A 189 10.02 -13.36 -0.15
CA PHE A 189 9.83 -11.92 -0.18
C PHE A 189 8.60 -11.49 0.65
N PHE A 190 7.49 -12.21 0.55
CA PHE A 190 6.32 -12.00 1.40
C PHE A 190 6.65 -12.16 2.89
N SER A 191 7.42 -13.18 3.25
CA SER A 191 7.82 -13.45 4.64
C SER A 191 8.66 -12.33 5.26
N LEU A 192 9.28 -11.49 4.43
CA LEU A 192 10.04 -10.33 4.84
C LEU A 192 9.19 -9.05 4.85
N VAL A 193 8.41 -8.82 3.80
CA VAL A 193 7.66 -7.57 3.60
C VAL A 193 6.46 -7.48 4.53
N ALA A 194 5.72 -8.58 4.72
CA ALA A 194 4.50 -8.57 5.55
C ALA A 194 4.78 -8.24 7.03
N PRO A 195 5.73 -8.89 7.73
CA PRO A 195 6.05 -8.53 9.11
C PRO A 195 6.49 -7.08 9.24
N LEU A 196 7.33 -6.60 8.29
CA LEU A 196 7.81 -5.23 8.30
C LEU A 196 6.65 -4.23 8.17
N ALA A 197 5.67 -4.52 7.30
CA ALA A 197 4.45 -3.72 7.16
C ALA A 197 3.71 -3.58 8.49
N PHE A 198 3.45 -4.71 9.16
CA PHE A 198 2.72 -4.71 10.43
C PHE A 198 3.50 -4.04 11.55
N ILE A 199 4.79 -4.29 11.69
CA ILE A 199 5.64 -3.65 12.70
C ILE A 199 5.64 -2.13 12.52
N MET A 200 5.81 -1.64 11.28
CA MET A 200 5.78 -0.22 10.99
C MET A 200 4.41 0.40 11.25
N MET A 201 3.32 -0.32 10.98
CA MET A 201 1.96 0.18 11.22
C MET A 201 1.60 0.18 12.71
N ILE A 202 2.09 -0.78 13.49
CA ILE A 202 1.82 -0.86 14.94
C ILE A 202 2.57 0.21 15.72
N HIS A 203 3.75 0.62 15.24
CA HIS A 203 4.60 1.57 15.97
C HIS A 203 4.19 3.03 15.67
N PRO A 204 3.55 3.78 16.61
CA PRO A 204 2.90 5.07 16.33
C PRO A 204 3.88 6.15 15.85
N ARG A 205 5.13 6.15 16.32
CA ARG A 205 6.16 7.11 15.89
C ARG A 205 6.58 6.87 14.43
N VAL A 206 6.75 5.61 14.06
CA VAL A 206 7.14 5.21 12.70
C VAL A 206 5.98 5.46 11.73
N THR A 207 4.76 5.06 12.12
CA THR A 207 3.56 5.25 11.30
C THR A 207 3.34 6.73 10.98
N ARG A 208 3.51 7.64 11.94
CA ARG A 208 3.30 9.07 11.70
C ARG A 208 4.28 9.64 10.67
N THR A 209 5.55 9.22 10.70
CA THR A 209 6.61 9.75 9.83
C THR A 209 6.64 9.04 8.47
N PHE A 210 6.44 7.71 8.47
CA PHE A 210 6.59 6.85 7.29
C PHE A 210 5.28 6.17 6.86
N ARG A 211 4.15 6.84 7.08
CA ARG A 211 2.82 6.29 6.69
C ARG A 211 2.74 5.86 5.23
N PRO A 212 3.26 6.61 4.24
CA PRO A 212 3.25 6.16 2.85
C PRO A 212 4.03 4.86 2.63
N VAL A 213 5.16 4.71 3.32
CA VAL A 213 6.02 3.50 3.26
C VAL A 213 5.31 2.31 3.88
N SER A 214 4.72 2.47 5.08
CA SER A 214 4.00 1.36 5.75
C SER A 214 2.77 0.90 4.96
N ILE A 215 2.05 1.82 4.31
CA ILE A 215 0.93 1.45 3.43
C ILE A 215 1.44 0.82 2.13
N GLY A 216 2.58 1.28 1.59
CA GLY A 216 3.23 0.65 0.44
C GLY A 216 3.64 -0.79 0.72
N LEU A 217 4.25 -1.05 1.87
CA LEU A 217 4.56 -2.41 2.34
C LEU A 217 3.30 -3.26 2.48
N LEU A 218 2.23 -2.71 3.06
CA LEU A 218 0.97 -3.42 3.22
C LEU A 218 0.34 -3.76 1.86
N ALA A 219 0.31 -2.80 0.92
CA ALA A 219 -0.21 -3.01 -0.43
C ALA A 219 0.60 -4.08 -1.18
N THR A 220 1.94 -4.04 -1.08
CA THR A 220 2.81 -5.08 -1.63
C THR A 220 2.53 -6.44 -0.98
N SER A 221 2.35 -6.50 0.34
CA SER A 221 2.00 -7.73 1.05
C SER A 221 0.66 -8.31 0.57
N ILE A 222 -0.33 -7.46 0.30
CA ILE A 222 -1.63 -7.88 -0.25
C ILE A 222 -1.43 -8.46 -1.67
N GLY A 223 -0.71 -7.76 -2.54
CA GLY A 223 -0.40 -8.23 -3.89
C GLY A 223 0.32 -9.58 -3.88
N LEU A 224 1.33 -9.73 -3.03
CA LEU A 224 2.07 -10.98 -2.85
C LEU A 224 1.19 -12.10 -2.31
N ALA A 225 0.32 -11.83 -1.32
CA ALA A 225 -0.61 -12.83 -0.78
C ALA A 225 -1.58 -13.32 -1.86
N VAL A 226 -2.06 -12.42 -2.71
CA VAL A 226 -2.92 -12.77 -3.86
C VAL A 226 -2.14 -13.63 -4.87
N ALA A 227 -0.90 -13.24 -5.20
CA ALA A 227 -0.03 -14.00 -6.10
C ALA A 227 0.27 -15.40 -5.52
N ILE A 228 0.75 -15.49 -4.28
CA ILE A 228 1.03 -16.76 -3.59
C ILE A 228 -0.21 -17.66 -3.59
N THR A 229 -1.38 -17.10 -3.28
CA THR A 229 -2.62 -17.89 -3.26
C THR A 229 -3.00 -18.39 -4.65
N GLY A 230 -2.59 -17.72 -5.73
CA GLY A 230 -2.76 -18.17 -7.11
C GLY A 230 -1.78 -19.27 -7.54
N ILE A 231 -0.56 -19.25 -7.03
CA ILE A 231 0.59 -20.04 -7.51
C ILE A 231 0.90 -21.22 -6.59
N SER A 232 0.82 -21.05 -5.26
CA SER A 232 1.26 -22.04 -4.28
C SER A 232 0.45 -23.36 -4.35
N PRO A 233 1.10 -24.51 -4.34
CA PRO A 233 0.42 -25.78 -4.28
C PRO A 233 -0.40 -25.91 -2.97
N GLY A 234 -1.62 -26.42 -3.07
CA GLY A 234 -2.43 -26.75 -1.88
C GLY A 234 -1.81 -27.93 -1.11
N ILE A 235 -2.23 -28.13 0.13
CA ILE A 235 -1.74 -29.24 0.99
C ILE A 235 -1.83 -30.61 0.27
N LEU A 236 -2.88 -30.84 -0.53
CA LEU A 236 -3.06 -32.07 -1.28
C LEU A 236 -1.96 -32.26 -2.34
N GLN A 237 -1.60 -31.19 -3.04
CA GLN A 237 -0.54 -31.23 -4.06
C GLN A 237 0.85 -31.37 -3.43
N ILE A 238 1.10 -30.83 -2.24
CA ILE A 238 2.36 -31.04 -1.52
C ILE A 238 2.53 -32.53 -1.16
N GLY A 239 1.46 -33.22 -0.78
CA GLY A 239 1.49 -34.66 -0.52
C GLY A 239 1.92 -35.48 -1.73
N ASP A 240 1.48 -35.11 -2.92
CA ASP A 240 1.85 -35.78 -4.18
C ASP A 240 3.27 -35.42 -4.62
N LEU A 241 3.66 -34.17 -4.48
CA LEU A 241 5.04 -33.72 -4.77
C LEU A 241 6.07 -34.36 -3.84
N LEU A 242 5.74 -34.58 -2.57
CA LEU A 242 6.58 -35.33 -1.61
C LEU A 242 6.75 -36.78 -2.00
N LYS A 243 5.69 -37.43 -2.51
CA LYS A 243 5.77 -38.82 -2.99
C LYS A 243 6.66 -38.98 -4.21
N GLU A 244 6.71 -37.95 -5.06
CA GLU A 244 7.56 -37.95 -6.26
C GLU A 244 9.04 -37.61 -5.98
N SER A 245 9.42 -37.36 -4.70
CA SER A 245 10.79 -37.01 -4.27
C SER A 245 11.37 -35.79 -5.01
N LYS A 246 10.52 -34.89 -5.49
CA LYS A 246 10.92 -33.71 -6.28
C LYS A 246 11.15 -32.45 -5.45
N ILE A 247 10.78 -32.46 -4.17
CA ILE A 247 10.91 -31.29 -3.28
C ILE A 247 12.09 -31.50 -2.34
N SER A 248 13.02 -30.56 -2.30
CA SER A 248 14.10 -30.54 -1.33
C SER A 248 13.59 -30.09 0.06
N ILE A 249 14.36 -30.37 1.10
CA ILE A 249 14.07 -29.89 2.47
C ILE A 249 14.07 -28.35 2.47
N GLU A 250 14.91 -27.71 1.67
CA GLU A 250 14.99 -26.26 1.54
C GLU A 250 13.70 -25.67 0.96
N ASP A 251 13.15 -26.30 -0.09
CA ASP A 251 11.86 -25.89 -0.67
C ASP A 251 10.72 -25.99 0.34
N LEU A 252 10.70 -27.06 1.13
CA LEU A 252 9.71 -27.24 2.21
C LEU A 252 9.81 -26.13 3.24
N ILE A 253 11.01 -25.81 3.73
CA ILE A 253 11.21 -24.72 4.69
C ILE A 253 10.70 -23.41 4.12
N MET A 254 10.95 -23.11 2.85
CA MET A 254 10.49 -21.88 2.21
C MET A 254 8.96 -21.83 2.02
N ILE A 255 8.34 -22.93 1.61
CA ILE A 255 6.87 -23.03 1.47
C ILE A 255 6.17 -22.79 2.80
N PHE A 256 6.71 -23.34 3.90
CA PHE A 256 6.13 -23.15 5.23
C PHE A 256 6.47 -21.81 5.88
N SER A 257 7.49 -21.10 5.38
CA SER A 257 7.94 -19.83 5.98
C SER A 257 6.83 -18.77 5.99
N ALA A 258 6.13 -18.58 4.88
CA ALA A 258 5.10 -17.54 4.76
C ALA A 258 3.91 -17.77 5.70
N PRO A 259 3.28 -18.96 5.80
CA PRO A 259 2.22 -19.23 6.77
C PRO A 259 2.68 -19.10 8.22
N VAL A 260 3.88 -19.59 8.55
CA VAL A 260 4.44 -19.53 9.90
C VAL A 260 4.71 -18.08 10.31
N VAL A 261 5.34 -17.30 9.45
CA VAL A 261 5.60 -15.88 9.71
C VAL A 261 4.27 -15.13 9.87
N MET A 262 3.29 -15.37 9.01
CA MET A 262 1.98 -14.74 9.13
C MET A 262 1.24 -15.13 10.39
N PHE A 263 1.36 -16.36 10.83
CA PHE A 263 0.82 -16.80 12.13
C PHE A 263 1.40 -15.95 13.28
N PHE A 264 2.71 -15.83 13.37
CA PHE A 264 3.36 -15.05 14.43
C PHE A 264 3.01 -13.56 14.36
N VAL A 265 2.97 -12.98 13.16
CA VAL A 265 2.56 -11.58 12.95
C VAL A 265 1.12 -11.37 13.41
N SER A 266 0.22 -12.28 13.05
CA SER A 266 -1.20 -12.20 13.45
C SER A 266 -1.39 -12.31 14.96
N VAL A 267 -0.66 -13.22 15.60
CA VAL A 267 -0.65 -13.36 17.06
C VAL A 267 -0.15 -12.06 17.71
N TYR A 268 0.92 -11.48 17.17
CA TYR A 268 1.47 -10.22 17.67
C TYR A 268 0.45 -9.06 17.54
N VAL A 269 -0.22 -8.94 16.38
CA VAL A 269 -1.27 -7.94 16.14
C VAL A 269 -2.43 -8.09 17.13
N ILE A 270 -2.88 -9.33 17.39
CA ILE A 270 -3.97 -9.60 18.35
C ILE A 270 -3.54 -9.23 19.78
N ILE A 271 -2.35 -9.64 20.21
CA ILE A 271 -1.82 -9.30 21.54
C ILE A 271 -1.73 -7.79 21.71
N TRP A 272 -1.18 -7.10 20.71
CA TRP A 272 -1.07 -5.66 20.70
C TRP A 272 -2.44 -4.97 20.77
N SER A 273 -3.43 -5.43 19.98
CA SER A 273 -4.79 -4.89 19.95
C SER A 273 -5.52 -5.02 21.30
N CYS A 274 -5.14 -6.00 22.12
CA CYS A 274 -5.67 -6.18 23.48
C CYS A 274 -5.10 -5.15 24.49
N GLY A 275 -4.17 -4.29 24.12
CA GLY A 275 -3.59 -3.23 24.95
C GLY A 275 -2.92 -3.76 26.23
N GLY A 276 -2.32 -4.96 26.18
CA GLY A 276 -1.64 -5.60 27.31
C GLY A 276 -2.60 -6.11 28.43
N LYS A 277 -3.89 -5.86 28.35
CA LYS A 277 -4.90 -6.32 29.34
C LYS A 277 -5.36 -7.74 29.09
N ILE A 278 -4.42 -8.68 29.02
CA ILE A 278 -4.64 -10.08 28.66
C ILE A 278 -5.57 -10.80 29.68
N GLY A 279 -5.53 -10.43 30.97
CA GLY A 279 -6.21 -11.15 32.02
C GLY A 279 -7.74 -11.26 31.85
N LYS A 280 -8.45 -10.18 31.45
CA LYS A 280 -9.90 -10.17 31.30
C LYS A 280 -10.40 -10.80 29.99
N LYS A 281 -9.54 -10.88 28.95
CA LYS A 281 -9.88 -11.39 27.60
C LYS A 281 -9.17 -12.71 27.26
N LYS A 282 -8.59 -13.40 28.25
CA LYS A 282 -7.76 -14.59 28.04
C LYS A 282 -8.44 -15.68 27.19
N ARG A 283 -9.73 -15.93 27.41
CA ARG A 283 -10.47 -16.95 26.64
C ARG A 283 -10.59 -16.56 25.16
N VAL A 284 -10.97 -15.32 24.88
CA VAL A 284 -11.10 -14.82 23.50
C VAL A 284 -9.74 -14.86 22.80
N LEU A 285 -8.68 -14.46 23.49
CA LEU A 285 -7.32 -14.52 22.95
C LEU A 285 -6.91 -15.94 22.57
N VAL A 286 -7.13 -16.91 23.48
CA VAL A 286 -6.79 -18.32 23.22
C VAL A 286 -7.57 -18.88 22.03
N VAL A 287 -8.88 -18.61 21.97
CA VAL A 287 -9.73 -19.06 20.85
C VAL A 287 -9.29 -18.43 19.54
N SER A 288 -8.95 -17.13 19.53
CA SER A 288 -8.46 -16.43 18.32
C SER A 288 -7.12 -16.99 17.86
N ILE A 289 -6.18 -17.26 18.76
CA ILE A 289 -4.88 -17.86 18.43
C ILE A 289 -5.07 -19.27 17.87
N LEU A 290 -5.95 -20.07 18.49
CA LEU A 290 -6.25 -21.44 18.02
C LEU A 290 -6.89 -21.41 16.62
N ALA A 291 -7.84 -20.50 16.39
CA ALA A 291 -8.48 -20.35 15.07
C ALA A 291 -7.46 -19.91 14.00
N LEU A 292 -6.56 -18.99 14.33
CA LEU A 292 -5.46 -18.58 13.45
C LEU A 292 -4.47 -19.71 13.19
N PHE A 293 -4.15 -20.52 14.19
CA PHE A 293 -3.29 -21.69 14.03
C PHE A 293 -3.92 -22.70 13.06
N LEU A 294 -5.20 -23.01 13.24
CA LEU A 294 -5.94 -23.89 12.32
C LEU A 294 -5.98 -23.31 10.91
N LEU A 295 -6.21 -22.01 10.76
CA LEU A 295 -6.23 -21.34 9.46
C LEU A 295 -4.84 -21.30 8.80
N SER A 296 -3.78 -21.02 9.56
CA SER A 296 -2.40 -21.05 9.06
C SER A 296 -1.93 -22.45 8.68
N SER A 297 -2.43 -23.50 9.39
CA SER A 297 -2.09 -24.90 9.06
C SER A 297 -2.63 -25.34 7.70
N THR A 298 -3.61 -24.61 7.13
CA THR A 298 -4.07 -24.84 5.75
C THR A 298 -3.13 -24.31 4.69
N LEU A 299 -1.99 -23.73 5.06
CA LEU A 299 -1.00 -23.06 4.19
C LEU A 299 -1.58 -21.90 3.35
N MET A 300 -2.70 -21.35 3.79
CA MET A 300 -3.38 -20.25 3.11
C MET A 300 -3.06 -18.91 3.75
N THR A 301 -2.09 -18.20 3.22
CA THR A 301 -1.64 -16.91 3.75
C THR A 301 -2.66 -15.78 3.57
N GLY A 302 -3.44 -15.79 2.48
CA GLY A 302 -4.38 -14.74 2.12
C GLY A 302 -5.44 -14.44 3.19
N PRO A 303 -6.23 -15.45 3.68
CA PRO A 303 -7.23 -15.22 4.72
C PRO A 303 -6.62 -14.75 6.05
N VAL A 304 -5.46 -15.30 6.42
CA VAL A 304 -4.75 -14.92 7.65
C VAL A 304 -4.33 -13.45 7.58
N LEU A 305 -3.79 -13.03 6.42
CA LEU A 305 -3.44 -11.64 6.16
C LEU A 305 -4.69 -10.74 6.22
N ALA A 306 -5.80 -11.12 5.57
CA ALA A 306 -7.03 -10.35 5.56
C ALA A 306 -7.57 -10.11 6.99
N ILE A 307 -7.64 -11.15 7.81
CA ILE A 307 -8.07 -11.06 9.21
C ILE A 307 -7.12 -10.15 10.00
N SER A 308 -5.82 -10.28 9.81
CA SER A 308 -4.81 -9.46 10.49
C SER A 308 -4.94 -7.98 10.15
N ILE A 309 -5.23 -7.65 8.88
CA ILE A 309 -5.48 -6.28 8.42
C ILE A 309 -6.77 -5.73 9.04
N ILE A 310 -7.85 -6.53 9.11
CA ILE A 310 -9.12 -6.12 9.75
C ILE A 310 -8.88 -5.79 11.22
N VAL A 311 -8.20 -6.68 11.96
CA VAL A 311 -7.90 -6.48 13.38
C VAL A 311 -7.03 -5.24 13.59
N LEU A 312 -6.01 -5.05 12.75
CA LEU A 312 -5.12 -3.88 12.79
C LEU A 312 -5.90 -2.58 12.55
N GLY A 313 -6.72 -2.54 11.49
CA GLY A 313 -7.52 -1.36 11.15
C GLY A 313 -8.53 -1.02 12.23
N TYR A 314 -9.19 -2.04 12.80
CA TYR A 314 -10.10 -1.86 13.94
C TYR A 314 -9.37 -1.31 15.18
N ALA A 315 -8.21 -1.86 15.51
CA ALA A 315 -7.41 -1.44 16.67
C ALA A 315 -6.84 -0.01 16.52
N GLN A 316 -6.58 0.42 15.29
CA GLN A 316 -6.11 1.78 14.97
C GLN A 316 -7.25 2.78 14.71
N HIS A 317 -8.51 2.33 14.72
CA HIS A 317 -9.67 3.12 14.30
C HIS A 317 -9.54 3.66 12.86
N ASP A 318 -8.76 2.98 12.00
CA ASP A 318 -8.58 3.33 10.59
C ASP A 318 -9.54 2.55 9.70
N ARG A 319 -10.60 3.24 9.24
CA ARG A 319 -11.66 2.63 8.41
C ARG A 319 -11.13 2.15 7.06
N ILE A 320 -10.13 2.82 6.51
CA ILE A 320 -9.58 2.46 5.19
C ILE A 320 -8.84 1.12 5.29
N ILE A 321 -8.02 0.95 6.32
CA ILE A 321 -7.29 -0.30 6.55
C ILE A 321 -8.26 -1.44 6.82
N SER A 322 -9.28 -1.22 7.69
CA SER A 322 -10.31 -2.24 7.93
C SER A 322 -11.05 -2.63 6.65
N LEU A 323 -11.42 -1.66 5.82
CA LEU A 323 -12.10 -1.90 4.54
C LEU A 323 -11.23 -2.71 3.58
N LEU A 324 -9.93 -2.41 3.49
CA LEU A 324 -9.00 -3.19 2.67
C LEU A 324 -8.96 -4.67 3.10
N GLY A 325 -8.91 -4.94 4.40
CA GLY A 325 -8.97 -6.31 4.90
C GLY A 325 -10.30 -7.01 4.59
N ILE A 326 -11.43 -6.29 4.72
CA ILE A 326 -12.77 -6.81 4.39
C ILE A 326 -12.87 -7.12 2.89
N LEU A 327 -12.32 -6.28 2.01
CA LEU A 327 -12.31 -6.52 0.56
C LEU A 327 -11.37 -7.65 0.15
N LEU A 328 -10.28 -7.84 0.87
CA LEU A 328 -9.35 -8.94 0.60
C LEU A 328 -9.93 -10.31 0.98
N LEU A 329 -10.79 -10.38 2.00
CA LEU A 329 -11.34 -11.64 2.50
C LEU A 329 -12.13 -12.42 1.44
N PRO A 330 -13.10 -11.84 0.69
CA PRO A 330 -13.79 -12.54 -0.40
C PRO A 330 -12.85 -13.01 -1.50
N VAL A 331 -11.83 -12.21 -1.86
CA VAL A 331 -10.84 -12.59 -2.87
C VAL A 331 -10.05 -13.81 -2.40
N ALA A 332 -9.60 -13.81 -1.16
CA ALA A 332 -8.89 -14.95 -0.58
C ALA A 332 -9.78 -16.20 -0.48
N LEU A 333 -11.06 -16.05 -0.09
CA LEU A 333 -12.01 -17.15 -0.06
C LEU A 333 -12.31 -17.70 -1.44
N PHE A 334 -12.51 -16.85 -2.44
CA PHE A 334 -12.71 -17.28 -3.83
C PHE A 334 -11.51 -18.08 -4.36
N GLN A 335 -10.29 -17.64 -4.06
CA GLN A 335 -9.11 -18.40 -4.43
C GLN A 335 -9.02 -19.78 -3.76
N ILE A 336 -9.47 -19.90 -2.50
CA ILE A 336 -9.56 -21.17 -1.79
C ILE A 336 -10.54 -22.13 -2.47
N THR A 337 -11.74 -21.65 -2.79
CA THR A 337 -12.76 -22.48 -3.43
C THR A 337 -12.32 -23.00 -4.79
N ARG A 338 -11.63 -22.14 -5.58
CA ARG A 338 -11.04 -22.53 -6.86
C ARG A 338 -9.97 -23.61 -6.71
N ARG A 339 -9.16 -23.57 -5.64
CA ARG A 339 -8.11 -24.57 -5.38
C ARG A 339 -8.63 -25.92 -4.95
N LEU A 340 -9.73 -25.92 -4.18
CA LEU A 340 -10.35 -27.15 -3.72
C LEU A 340 -11.19 -27.82 -4.80
N ASP A 341 -11.19 -27.26 -6.02
CA ASP A 341 -12.00 -27.71 -7.16
C ASP A 341 -13.50 -27.87 -6.81
N LEU A 342 -13.91 -27.13 -5.80
CA LEU A 342 -15.30 -27.07 -5.37
C LEU A 342 -16.07 -26.26 -6.41
N GLY A 343 -17.00 -26.90 -7.10
CA GLY A 343 -17.92 -26.18 -7.98
C GLY A 343 -18.59 -25.02 -7.21
N LEU A 344 -18.86 -23.91 -7.90
CA LEU A 344 -19.52 -22.75 -7.28
C LEU A 344 -20.83 -23.13 -6.56
N MET A 345 -21.50 -24.19 -7.03
CA MET A 345 -22.73 -24.74 -6.47
C MET A 345 -22.46 -25.46 -5.13
N ASP A 346 -21.39 -26.26 -5.06
CA ASP A 346 -20.98 -26.97 -3.83
C ASP A 346 -20.53 -25.98 -2.75
N THR A 347 -19.84 -24.90 -3.17
CA THR A 347 -19.44 -23.82 -2.28
C THR A 347 -20.63 -23.08 -1.70
N GLY A 348 -21.65 -22.81 -2.51
CA GLY A 348 -22.92 -22.20 -2.06
C GLY A 348 -23.65 -23.08 -1.05
N ILE A 349 -23.71 -24.37 -1.28
CA ILE A 349 -24.32 -25.34 -0.37
C ILE A 349 -23.57 -25.42 0.96
N ILE A 350 -22.24 -25.46 0.94
CA ILE A 350 -21.41 -25.48 2.16
C ILE A 350 -21.59 -24.20 2.98
N LEU A 351 -21.67 -23.05 2.34
CA LEU A 351 -21.93 -21.76 2.99
C LEU A 351 -23.34 -21.70 3.59
N MET A 352 -24.36 -22.23 2.90
CA MET A 352 -25.74 -22.30 3.41
C MET A 352 -25.87 -23.24 4.60
N ILE A 353 -25.21 -24.40 4.57
CA ILE A 353 -25.24 -25.37 5.69
C ILE A 353 -24.53 -24.79 6.94
N LYS A 354 -23.53 -23.95 6.78
CA LYS A 354 -22.83 -23.31 7.90
C LYS A 354 -23.54 -22.06 8.45
N SER A 355 -24.47 -21.48 7.71
CA SER A 355 -25.23 -20.29 8.13
C SER A 355 -26.56 -20.60 8.82
N GLY A 356 -27.02 -21.83 8.80
CA GLY A 356 -28.17 -22.33 9.55
C GLY A 356 -27.76 -23.03 10.82
#